data_59f1c0a5be618f3ba88c49284f559ea7
#
_entry.id   59f1c0a5be618f3ba88c49284f559ea7
#
_cell.length_a   1.000
_cell.length_b   1.000
_cell.length_c   1.000
_cell.angle_alpha   90.00
_cell.angle_beta   90.00
_cell.angle_gamma   90.00
#
_symmetry.space_group_name_H-M   'P 1'
#
loop_
_entity.id
_entity.type
_entity.pdbx_description
1 polymer ?
#
loop_
_entity_poly.entity_id
_entity_poly.type
_entity_poly.pdbx_seq_one_letter_code
_entity_poly.pdbx_strand_id
1 'polypeptide(L)'
;LEFRRVLFRSPNLPYDPKDLAPVTLLVTSPFIVAINPTLVPVSSVKELLAFLKAKPQSLSFGSGGNFSGMHLAGELFRSTFALDLQHVGYKGNGPALSDLAGGQIPLAFVDLGSTGPFVKGGRIKIIAVAARQRTPLAPDLPTTAEAGLPGWEALGSFGIFTTNGTPTDIINRVNAEVTRILRLPDIRDRILATGNEPAPTTPEEFGAFIKAEVSKWIRVLKESNTQVN
;
A
#
# COMPACT_ATOMS: atom_id res chain seq x y z
N LEU A 1 3.94 13.68 2.76
CA LEU A 1 4.30 13.37 1.36
C LEU A 1 4.18 11.86 1.14
N GLU A 2 3.50 11.44 0.11
CA GLU A 2 3.55 10.06 -0.37
C GLU A 2 4.83 9.91 -1.21
N PHE A 3 5.92 9.64 -0.53
CA PHE A 3 7.29 9.67 -1.09
C PHE A 3 7.46 8.75 -2.32
N ARG A 4 6.78 7.62 -2.35
CA ARG A 4 6.81 6.67 -3.47
C ARG A 4 6.21 7.25 -4.76
N ARG A 5 5.08 7.93 -4.64
CA ARG A 5 4.38 8.50 -5.80
C ARG A 5 5.22 9.55 -6.51
N VAL A 6 6.01 10.29 -5.74
CA VAL A 6 6.88 11.34 -6.26
C VAL A 6 8.10 10.76 -6.95
N LEU A 7 8.78 9.78 -6.35
CA LEU A 7 10.01 9.20 -6.89
C LEU A 7 9.84 8.38 -8.17
N PHE A 8 8.68 7.74 -8.35
CA PHE A 8 8.48 6.78 -9.44
C PHE A 8 7.52 7.26 -10.52
N ARG A 9 6.83 8.39 -10.34
CA ARG A 9 5.87 8.92 -11.29
C ARG A 9 6.41 10.04 -12.17
N SER A 10 7.41 10.77 -11.72
CA SER A 10 7.94 11.93 -12.43
C SER A 10 9.40 11.70 -12.80
N PRO A 11 9.73 11.60 -14.11
CA PRO A 11 11.12 11.52 -14.56
C PRO A 11 11.92 12.79 -14.21
N ASN A 12 11.23 13.92 -14.04
CA ASN A 12 11.83 15.20 -13.65
C ASN A 12 11.14 15.72 -12.38
N LEU A 13 11.73 15.44 -11.22
CA LEU A 13 11.29 16.05 -9.97
C LEU A 13 11.77 17.49 -9.91
N PRO A 14 10.95 18.45 -9.42
CA PRO A 14 11.38 19.83 -9.24
C PRO A 14 12.32 20.02 -8.02
N TYR A 15 12.73 18.93 -7.36
CA TYR A 15 13.65 18.90 -6.23
C TYR A 15 14.41 17.57 -6.18
N ASP A 16 15.60 17.56 -5.59
CA ASP A 16 16.31 16.31 -5.30
C ASP A 16 15.76 15.71 -3.99
N PRO A 17 15.37 14.44 -3.95
CA PRO A 17 15.00 13.76 -2.70
C PRO A 17 16.04 13.86 -1.58
N LYS A 18 17.32 14.06 -1.93
CA LYS A 18 18.42 14.30 -0.98
C LYS A 18 18.32 15.64 -0.26
N ASP A 19 17.53 16.60 -0.82
CA ASP A 19 17.27 17.88 -0.17
C ASP A 19 16.25 17.78 0.96
N LEU A 20 15.71 16.58 1.21
CA LEU A 20 14.73 16.32 2.24
C LEU A 20 15.36 15.57 3.42
N ALA A 21 15.23 16.14 4.63
CA ALA A 21 15.59 15.50 5.88
C ALA A 21 14.33 14.85 6.53
N PRO A 22 14.37 13.58 6.93
CA PRO A 22 13.24 12.92 7.57
C PRO A 22 13.01 13.48 8.98
N VAL A 23 11.73 13.68 9.33
CA VAL A 23 11.32 14.07 10.68
C VAL A 23 10.64 12.91 11.39
N THR A 24 9.56 12.38 10.83
CA THR A 24 8.84 11.23 11.39
C THR A 24 7.88 10.62 10.37
N LEU A 25 7.65 9.33 10.46
CA LEU A 25 6.48 8.71 9.87
C LEU A 25 5.25 9.12 10.67
N LEU A 26 4.14 9.38 10.01
CA LEU A 26 2.86 9.75 10.66
C LEU A 26 1.94 8.54 10.77
N VAL A 27 1.65 7.98 9.62
CA VAL A 27 0.68 6.89 9.50
C VAL A 27 1.12 5.89 8.44
N THR A 28 0.67 4.66 8.62
CA THR A 28 0.69 3.62 7.59
C THR A 28 -0.74 3.28 7.17
N SER A 29 -0.90 2.90 5.92
CA SER A 29 -2.18 2.48 5.32
C SER A 29 -2.02 1.05 4.80
N PRO A 30 -2.60 0.05 5.46
CA PRO A 30 -2.49 -1.33 5.02
C PRO A 30 -3.13 -1.52 3.64
N PHE A 31 -2.39 -2.10 2.69
CA PHE A 31 -2.97 -2.54 1.42
C PHE A 31 -3.55 -3.94 1.57
N ILE A 32 -4.51 -4.22 0.72
CA ILE A 32 -5.23 -5.50 0.72
C ILE A 32 -5.30 -6.08 -0.68
N VAL A 33 -5.50 -7.39 -0.73
CA VAL A 33 -5.94 -8.11 -1.92
C VAL A 33 -7.44 -8.26 -1.83
N ALA A 34 -8.17 -7.58 -2.70
CA ALA A 34 -9.62 -7.64 -2.81
C ALA A 34 -10.04 -8.34 -4.12
N ILE A 35 -11.10 -9.12 -4.08
CA ILE A 35 -11.64 -9.84 -5.23
C ILE A 35 -13.14 -9.61 -5.39
N ASN A 36 -13.63 -9.77 -6.62
CA ASN A 36 -15.05 -9.99 -6.86
C ASN A 36 -15.36 -11.48 -6.64
N PRO A 37 -16.16 -11.86 -5.64
CA PRO A 37 -16.38 -13.27 -5.29
C PRO A 37 -17.14 -14.07 -6.33
N THR A 38 -17.86 -13.41 -7.25
CA THR A 38 -18.56 -14.07 -8.36
C THR A 38 -17.59 -14.48 -9.47
N LEU A 39 -16.61 -13.61 -9.78
CA LEU A 39 -15.61 -13.87 -10.82
C LEU A 39 -14.47 -14.75 -10.32
N VAL A 40 -14.11 -14.61 -9.05
CA VAL A 40 -13.01 -15.30 -8.37
C VAL A 40 -13.54 -15.97 -7.11
N PRO A 41 -14.16 -17.18 -7.23
CA PRO A 41 -14.83 -17.86 -6.11
C PRO A 41 -13.83 -18.60 -5.22
N VAL A 42 -12.95 -17.85 -4.56
CA VAL A 42 -11.91 -18.38 -3.68
C VAL A 42 -12.02 -17.79 -2.27
N SER A 43 -11.40 -18.45 -1.29
CA SER A 43 -11.48 -18.07 0.11
C SER A 43 -10.13 -17.84 0.78
N SER A 44 -9.05 -18.14 0.10
CA SER A 44 -7.69 -18.02 0.62
C SER A 44 -6.71 -17.53 -0.45
N VAL A 45 -5.56 -17.03 -0.02
CA VAL A 45 -4.48 -16.64 -0.92
C VAL A 45 -3.98 -17.83 -1.72
N LYS A 46 -3.90 -19.02 -1.10
CA LYS A 46 -3.48 -20.25 -1.78
C LYS A 46 -4.43 -20.62 -2.94
N GLU A 47 -5.73 -20.54 -2.69
CA GLU A 47 -6.75 -20.79 -3.73
C GLU A 47 -6.69 -19.70 -4.80
N LEU A 48 -6.48 -18.42 -4.42
CA LEU A 48 -6.33 -17.32 -5.36
C LEU A 48 -5.15 -17.58 -6.31
N LEU A 49 -3.97 -17.94 -5.79
CA LEU A 49 -2.80 -18.24 -6.61
C LEU A 49 -3.06 -19.42 -7.57
N ALA A 50 -3.71 -20.48 -7.09
CA ALA A 50 -4.07 -21.62 -7.93
C ALA A 50 -5.04 -21.19 -9.04
N PHE A 51 -6.05 -20.41 -8.72
CA PHE A 51 -7.03 -19.88 -9.68
C PHE A 51 -6.36 -18.99 -10.74
N LEU A 52 -5.49 -18.06 -10.33
CA LEU A 52 -4.80 -17.16 -11.26
C LEU A 52 -3.84 -17.92 -12.19
N LYS A 53 -3.12 -18.92 -11.69
CA LYS A 53 -2.22 -19.76 -12.50
C LYS A 53 -2.96 -20.64 -13.50
N ALA A 54 -4.19 -21.06 -13.19
CA ALA A 54 -5.01 -21.87 -14.09
C ALA A 54 -5.62 -21.08 -15.26
N LYS A 55 -5.61 -19.74 -15.19
CA LYS A 55 -6.21 -18.85 -16.21
C LYS A 55 -5.20 -17.76 -16.65
N PRO A 56 -4.06 -18.12 -17.27
CA PRO A 56 -3.08 -17.14 -17.72
C PRO A 56 -3.69 -16.26 -18.83
N GLN A 57 -3.22 -15.01 -18.91
CA GLN A 57 -3.52 -14.01 -19.96
C GLN A 57 -4.96 -13.45 -19.99
N SER A 58 -5.86 -13.88 -19.11
CA SER A 58 -7.27 -13.43 -19.14
C SER A 58 -7.67 -12.57 -17.96
N LEU A 59 -6.77 -12.33 -17.01
CA LEU A 59 -7.11 -11.64 -15.77
C LEU A 59 -6.35 -10.35 -15.60
N SER A 60 -7.03 -9.36 -15.05
CA SER A 60 -6.48 -8.05 -14.72
C SER A 60 -6.56 -7.76 -13.23
N PHE A 61 -5.74 -6.84 -12.77
CA PHE A 61 -5.87 -6.26 -11.44
C PHE A 61 -6.02 -4.74 -11.49
N GLY A 62 -6.89 -4.21 -10.64
CA GLY A 62 -7.10 -2.78 -10.49
C GLY A 62 -6.22 -2.16 -9.43
N SER A 63 -5.89 -0.89 -9.58
CA SER A 63 -5.28 -0.06 -8.54
C SER A 63 -5.73 1.38 -8.60
N GLY A 64 -5.45 2.16 -7.57
CA GLY A 64 -5.77 3.59 -7.51
C GLY A 64 -4.98 4.48 -8.49
N GLY A 65 -4.25 3.91 -9.44
CA GLY A 65 -3.57 4.62 -10.54
C GLY A 65 -2.14 4.14 -10.79
N ASN A 66 -1.63 4.51 -11.96
CA ASN A 66 -0.27 4.18 -12.38
C ASN A 66 0.76 4.69 -11.38
N PHE A 67 1.73 3.85 -11.04
CA PHE A 67 2.81 4.12 -10.08
C PHE A 67 2.33 4.50 -8.66
N SER A 68 1.07 4.27 -8.32
CA SER A 68 0.62 4.33 -6.93
C SER A 68 1.23 3.17 -6.12
N GLY A 69 1.27 3.30 -4.80
CA GLY A 69 1.71 2.19 -3.93
C GLY A 69 0.93 0.90 -4.15
N MET A 70 -0.34 1.01 -4.50
CA MET A 70 -1.23 -0.12 -4.81
C MET A 70 -0.90 -0.78 -6.15
N HIS A 71 -0.54 0.01 -7.18
CA HIS A 71 0.00 -0.55 -8.43
C HIS A 71 1.28 -1.33 -8.16
N LEU A 72 2.22 -0.72 -7.44
CA LEU A 72 3.49 -1.39 -7.08
C LEU A 72 3.26 -2.65 -6.24
N ALA A 73 2.26 -2.67 -5.36
CA ALA A 73 1.87 -3.86 -4.62
C ALA A 73 1.38 -4.98 -5.55
N GLY A 74 0.58 -4.64 -6.56
CA GLY A 74 0.13 -5.56 -7.60
C GLY A 74 1.29 -6.10 -8.44
N GLU A 75 2.23 -5.24 -8.83
CA GLU A 75 3.45 -5.64 -9.57
C GLU A 75 4.35 -6.55 -8.75
N LEU A 76 4.53 -6.25 -7.46
CA LEU A 76 5.24 -7.14 -6.53
C LEU A 76 4.54 -8.51 -6.43
N PHE A 77 3.21 -8.54 -6.37
CA PHE A 77 2.44 -9.78 -6.35
C PHE A 77 2.63 -10.56 -7.66
N ARG A 78 2.47 -9.88 -8.79
CA ARG A 78 2.62 -10.47 -10.12
C ARG A 78 4.02 -11.06 -10.33
N SER A 79 5.07 -10.33 -9.99
CA SER A 79 6.46 -10.77 -10.16
C SER A 79 6.83 -11.90 -9.18
N THR A 80 6.44 -11.79 -7.90
CA THR A 80 6.76 -12.79 -6.88
C THR A 80 6.19 -14.18 -7.21
N PHE A 81 5.00 -14.23 -7.81
CA PHE A 81 4.31 -15.49 -8.10
C PHE A 81 4.32 -15.89 -9.57
N ALA A 82 5.08 -15.16 -10.40
CA ALA A 82 5.17 -15.36 -11.85
C ALA A 82 3.78 -15.46 -12.51
N LEU A 83 2.92 -14.47 -12.20
CA LEU A 83 1.56 -14.38 -12.71
C LEU A 83 1.50 -13.51 -13.96
N ASP A 84 0.68 -13.88 -14.91
CA ASP A 84 0.36 -13.07 -16.09
C ASP A 84 -0.94 -12.30 -15.84
N LEU A 85 -0.80 -11.09 -15.29
CA LEU A 85 -1.92 -10.21 -14.96
C LEU A 85 -1.71 -8.85 -15.62
N GLN A 86 -2.77 -8.30 -16.20
CA GLN A 86 -2.75 -6.95 -16.76
C GLN A 86 -3.15 -5.91 -15.70
N HIS A 87 -2.40 -4.83 -15.61
CA HIS A 87 -2.74 -3.73 -14.71
C HIS A 87 -3.78 -2.79 -15.33
N VAL A 88 -4.81 -2.44 -14.56
CA VAL A 88 -5.80 -1.40 -14.87
C VAL A 88 -5.69 -0.26 -13.86
N GLY A 89 -5.16 0.87 -14.30
CA GLY A 89 -4.97 2.05 -13.46
C GLY A 89 -6.20 2.96 -13.44
N TYR A 90 -6.77 3.17 -12.25
CA TYR A 90 -7.90 4.07 -12.03
C TYR A 90 -7.48 5.44 -11.50
N LYS A 91 -8.40 6.40 -11.49
CA LYS A 91 -8.21 7.73 -10.88
C LYS A 91 -8.57 7.71 -9.38
N GLY A 92 -7.93 6.83 -8.61
CA GLY A 92 -8.17 6.62 -7.18
C GLY A 92 -8.86 5.29 -6.87
N ASN A 93 -9.03 4.97 -5.57
CA ASN A 93 -9.60 3.70 -5.11
C ASN A 93 -11.10 3.58 -5.37
N GLY A 94 -11.86 4.67 -5.29
CA GLY A 94 -13.31 4.65 -5.50
C GLY A 94 -13.72 4.03 -6.83
N PRO A 95 -13.25 4.54 -7.99
CA PRO A 95 -13.51 3.93 -9.30
C PRO A 95 -13.04 2.48 -9.41
N ALA A 96 -11.85 2.13 -8.88
CA ALA A 96 -11.34 0.77 -8.88
C ALA A 96 -12.27 -0.20 -8.11
N LEU A 97 -12.73 0.22 -6.92
CA LEU A 97 -13.66 -0.55 -6.09
C LEU A 97 -15.04 -0.68 -6.72
N SER A 98 -15.51 0.35 -7.42
CA SER A 98 -16.78 0.30 -8.14
C SER A 98 -16.75 -0.73 -9.26
N ASP A 99 -15.68 -0.75 -10.05
CA ASP A 99 -15.49 -1.71 -11.14
C ASP A 99 -15.24 -3.13 -10.62
N LEU A 100 -14.50 -3.27 -9.51
CA LEU A 100 -14.34 -4.55 -8.82
C LEU A 100 -15.70 -5.08 -8.36
N ALA A 101 -16.50 -4.27 -7.69
CA ALA A 101 -17.83 -4.64 -7.20
C ALA A 101 -18.83 -4.90 -8.34
N GLY A 102 -18.66 -4.21 -9.48
CA GLY A 102 -19.45 -4.39 -10.68
C GLY A 102 -19.02 -5.57 -11.56
N GLY A 103 -17.91 -6.25 -11.22
CA GLY A 103 -17.40 -7.38 -11.99
C GLY A 103 -16.68 -7.01 -13.28
N GLN A 104 -16.25 -5.75 -13.46
CA GLN A 104 -15.45 -5.32 -14.61
C GLN A 104 -13.98 -5.77 -14.48
N ILE A 105 -13.49 -5.90 -13.26
CA ILE A 105 -12.18 -6.46 -12.94
C ILE A 105 -12.33 -7.56 -11.89
N PRO A 106 -11.51 -8.65 -11.94
CA PRO A 106 -11.62 -9.78 -11.01
C PRO A 106 -10.98 -9.52 -9.64
N LEU A 107 -9.91 -8.74 -9.58
CA LEU A 107 -9.18 -8.42 -8.35
C LEU A 107 -8.62 -7.00 -8.38
N ALA A 108 -8.32 -6.45 -7.19
CA ALA A 108 -7.70 -5.15 -7.03
C ALA A 108 -6.77 -5.12 -5.80
N PHE A 109 -5.74 -4.29 -5.91
CA PHE A 109 -4.91 -3.89 -4.78
C PHE A 109 -5.33 -2.46 -4.40
N VAL A 110 -5.85 -2.32 -3.19
CA VAL A 110 -6.40 -1.06 -2.67
C VAL A 110 -6.07 -0.92 -1.18
N ASP A 111 -6.32 0.25 -0.58
CA ASP A 111 -6.22 0.39 0.87
C ASP A 111 -7.46 -0.20 1.58
N LEU A 112 -7.25 -0.66 2.80
CA LEU A 112 -8.29 -1.27 3.62
C LEU A 112 -9.43 -0.27 3.93
N GLY A 113 -9.10 0.99 4.20
CA GLY A 113 -10.07 2.01 4.63
C GLY A 113 -11.16 2.30 3.61
N SER A 114 -10.85 2.17 2.31
CA SER A 114 -11.81 2.46 1.22
C SER A 114 -12.86 1.37 1.01
N THR A 115 -12.72 0.18 1.59
CA THR A 115 -13.50 -1.01 1.19
C THR A 115 -14.80 -1.23 1.93
N GLY A 116 -14.97 -0.59 3.09
CA GLY A 116 -16.08 -0.87 4.02
C GLY A 116 -17.48 -1.00 3.39
N PRO A 117 -17.96 -0.04 2.58
CA PRO A 117 -19.30 -0.11 1.97
C PRO A 117 -19.47 -1.29 1.01
N PHE A 118 -18.44 -1.69 0.30
CA PHE A 118 -18.47 -2.76 -0.69
C PHE A 118 -18.41 -4.16 -0.06
N VAL A 119 -17.64 -4.29 1.02
CA VAL A 119 -17.52 -5.54 1.79
C VAL A 119 -18.83 -5.84 2.51
N LYS A 120 -19.43 -4.84 3.18
CA LYS A 120 -20.74 -4.98 3.84
C LYS A 120 -21.83 -5.43 2.88
N GLY A 121 -21.76 -5.00 1.62
CA GLY A 121 -22.71 -5.41 0.57
C GLY A 121 -22.42 -6.79 -0.06
N GLY A 122 -21.39 -7.50 0.39
CA GLY A 122 -20.98 -8.82 -0.16
C GLY A 122 -20.47 -8.79 -1.60
N ARG A 123 -20.27 -7.59 -2.18
CA ARG A 123 -19.85 -7.43 -3.57
C ARG A 123 -18.33 -7.55 -3.76
N ILE A 124 -17.58 -7.36 -2.68
CA ILE A 124 -16.14 -7.51 -2.62
C ILE A 124 -15.78 -8.38 -1.43
N LYS A 125 -14.81 -9.26 -1.62
CA LYS A 125 -14.20 -10.07 -0.56
C LYS A 125 -12.73 -9.71 -0.41
N ILE A 126 -12.30 -9.45 0.82
CA ILE A 126 -10.88 -9.27 1.13
C ILE A 126 -10.27 -10.64 1.40
N ILE A 127 -9.16 -10.94 0.73
CA ILE A 127 -8.46 -12.24 0.85
C ILE A 127 -7.35 -12.17 1.88
N ALA A 128 -6.59 -11.08 1.91
CA ALA A 128 -5.52 -10.87 2.89
C ALA A 128 -5.11 -9.40 2.97
N VAL A 129 -4.52 -9.05 4.11
CA VAL A 129 -3.84 -7.77 4.34
C VAL A 129 -2.36 -7.94 4.04
N ALA A 130 -1.78 -7.02 3.27
CA ALA A 130 -0.37 -7.04 2.84
C ALA A 130 0.59 -6.61 3.97
N ALA A 131 0.55 -7.30 5.09
CA ALA A 131 1.28 -6.95 6.31
C ALA A 131 1.92 -8.18 6.97
N ARG A 132 2.92 -7.94 7.85
CA ARG A 132 3.53 -9.00 8.70
C ARG A 132 2.65 -9.40 9.86
N GLN A 133 1.96 -8.43 10.43
CA GLN A 133 1.12 -8.59 11.61
C GLN A 133 -0.29 -8.14 11.28
N ARG A 134 -1.25 -8.69 12.00
CA ARG A 134 -2.65 -8.31 11.86
C ARG A 134 -2.85 -6.84 12.22
N THR A 135 -3.66 -6.17 11.45
CA THR A 135 -4.06 -4.79 11.71
C THR A 135 -5.21 -4.74 12.71
N PRO A 136 -5.20 -3.82 13.68
CA PRO A 136 -6.35 -3.60 14.56
C PRO A 136 -7.59 -3.11 13.81
N LEU A 137 -7.43 -2.63 12.57
CA LEU A 137 -8.53 -2.19 11.71
C LEU A 137 -9.36 -3.36 11.16
N ALA A 138 -8.77 -4.56 11.07
CA ALA A 138 -9.43 -5.77 10.59
C ALA A 138 -8.77 -7.02 11.22
N PRO A 139 -8.98 -7.25 12.52
CA PRO A 139 -8.27 -8.30 13.26
C PRO A 139 -8.61 -9.71 12.79
N ASP A 140 -9.77 -9.89 12.15
CA ASP A 140 -10.22 -11.17 11.63
C ASP A 140 -9.62 -11.52 10.25
N LEU A 141 -9.04 -10.53 9.54
CA LEU A 141 -8.44 -10.79 8.24
C LEU A 141 -7.03 -11.37 8.41
N PRO A 142 -6.69 -12.43 7.65
CA PRO A 142 -5.34 -12.96 7.66
C PRO A 142 -4.36 -11.97 7.02
N THR A 143 -3.13 -11.97 7.51
CA THR A 143 -2.04 -11.29 6.81
C THR A 143 -1.51 -12.15 5.66
N THR A 144 -0.80 -11.54 4.74
CA THR A 144 -0.10 -12.29 3.68
C THR A 144 0.99 -13.22 4.26
N ALA A 145 1.63 -12.83 5.35
CA ALA A 145 2.58 -13.70 6.05
C ALA A 145 1.89 -14.97 6.60
N GLU A 146 0.75 -14.84 7.30
CA GLU A 146 -0.06 -15.96 7.80
C GLU A 146 -0.62 -16.82 6.66
N ALA A 147 -0.93 -16.20 5.51
CA ALA A 147 -1.43 -16.88 4.33
C ALA A 147 -0.35 -17.63 3.53
N GLY A 148 0.89 -17.70 4.04
CA GLY A 148 1.99 -18.42 3.40
C GLY A 148 2.71 -17.65 2.30
N LEU A 149 2.62 -16.32 2.31
CA LEU A 149 3.32 -15.41 1.41
C LEU A 149 4.35 -14.54 2.17
N PRO A 150 5.35 -15.13 2.82
CA PRO A 150 6.36 -14.36 3.52
C PRO A 150 7.11 -13.46 2.52
N GLY A 151 7.34 -12.21 2.93
CA GLY A 151 8.06 -11.23 2.09
C GLY A 151 7.19 -10.44 1.12
N TRP A 152 5.91 -10.79 0.94
CA TRP A 152 4.98 -9.94 0.20
C TRP A 152 4.26 -8.99 1.14
N GLU A 153 4.86 -7.82 1.32
CA GLU A 153 4.37 -6.75 2.18
C GLU A 153 4.30 -5.45 1.40
N ALA A 154 3.17 -4.78 1.50
CA ALA A 154 2.95 -3.49 0.88
C ALA A 154 2.00 -2.65 1.71
N LEU A 155 2.41 -1.43 2.02
CA LEU A 155 1.60 -0.49 2.78
C LEU A 155 1.80 0.93 2.25
N GLY A 156 0.80 1.78 2.31
CA GLY A 156 0.93 3.21 2.17
C GLY A 156 1.68 3.79 3.37
N SER A 157 2.46 4.82 3.16
CA SER A 157 3.18 5.51 4.24
C SER A 157 3.18 7.01 4.00
N PHE A 158 2.87 7.78 5.04
CA PHE A 158 2.86 9.23 5.01
C PHE A 158 3.74 9.74 6.13
N GLY A 159 4.61 10.69 5.83
CA GLY A 159 5.54 11.24 6.79
C GLY A 159 5.82 12.71 6.59
N ILE A 160 6.47 13.31 7.59
CA ILE A 160 6.94 14.68 7.56
C ILE A 160 8.43 14.71 7.25
N PHE A 161 8.77 15.60 6.35
CA PHE A 161 10.15 15.96 6.00
C PHE A 161 10.34 17.47 6.21
N THR A 162 11.58 17.84 6.38
CA THR A 162 12.03 19.23 6.30
C THR A 162 13.11 19.34 5.22
N THR A 163 13.58 20.55 4.93
CA THR A 163 14.71 20.74 4.03
C THR A 163 16.01 20.28 4.69
N ASN A 164 16.91 19.75 3.89
CA ASN A 164 18.26 19.42 4.36
C ASN A 164 18.95 20.68 4.89
N GLY A 165 19.74 20.52 5.95
CA GLY A 165 20.37 21.64 6.66
C GLY A 165 19.51 22.26 7.77
N THR A 166 18.26 21.80 7.99
CA THR A 166 17.50 22.18 9.18
C THR A 166 18.24 21.72 10.43
N PRO A 167 18.44 22.60 11.44
CA PRO A 167 19.11 22.24 12.69
C PRO A 167 18.47 21.03 13.38
N THR A 168 19.29 20.13 13.90
CA THR A 168 18.84 18.87 14.51
C THR A 168 17.90 19.08 15.70
N ASP A 169 18.11 20.12 16.49
CA ASP A 169 17.24 20.48 17.62
C ASP A 169 15.82 20.84 17.16
N ILE A 170 15.69 21.51 16.02
CA ILE A 170 14.37 21.80 15.41
C ILE A 170 13.71 20.52 14.93
N ILE A 171 14.44 19.64 14.23
CA ILE A 171 13.93 18.33 13.77
C ILE A 171 13.43 17.53 14.98
N ASN A 172 14.24 17.43 16.03
CA ASN A 172 13.91 16.68 17.24
C ASN A 172 12.70 17.27 17.97
N ARG A 173 12.57 18.59 18.03
CA ARG A 173 11.42 19.26 18.63
C ARG A 173 10.13 18.97 17.86
N VAL A 174 10.16 19.08 16.54
CA VAL A 174 9.00 18.76 15.69
C VAL A 174 8.63 17.27 15.82
N ASN A 175 9.63 16.37 15.79
CA ASN A 175 9.42 14.93 15.99
C ASN A 175 8.73 14.64 17.33
N ALA A 176 9.23 15.22 18.42
CA ALA A 176 8.70 15.01 19.76
C ALA A 176 7.21 15.44 19.86
N GLU A 177 6.89 16.64 19.34
CA GLU A 177 5.52 17.16 19.38
C GLU A 177 4.57 16.35 18.50
N VAL A 178 4.97 15.99 17.30
CA VAL A 178 4.15 15.15 16.40
C VAL A 178 3.92 13.77 17.02
N THR A 179 4.97 13.16 17.56
CA THR A 179 4.85 11.86 18.25
C THR A 179 3.90 11.94 19.45
N ARG A 180 3.99 13.01 20.24
CA ARG A 180 3.06 13.25 21.35
C ARG A 180 1.62 13.36 20.89
N ILE A 181 1.37 14.12 19.81
CA ILE A 181 0.03 14.30 19.23
C ILE A 181 -0.53 12.96 18.70
N LEU A 182 0.26 12.19 17.96
CA LEU A 182 -0.17 10.89 17.41
C LEU A 182 -0.51 9.86 18.48
N ARG A 183 -0.01 10.03 19.71
CA ARG A 183 -0.30 9.15 20.86
C ARG A 183 -1.56 9.58 21.64
N LEU A 184 -2.16 10.75 21.35
CA LEU A 184 -3.40 11.17 21.98
C LEU A 184 -4.54 10.23 21.56
N PRO A 185 -5.38 9.76 22.50
CA PRO A 185 -6.43 8.77 22.19
C PRO A 185 -7.40 9.26 21.11
N ASP A 186 -7.85 10.51 21.18
CA ASP A 186 -8.79 11.10 20.22
C ASP A 186 -8.18 11.23 18.81
N ILE A 187 -6.90 11.55 18.72
CA ILE A 187 -6.18 11.60 17.43
C ILE A 187 -5.99 10.20 16.86
N ARG A 188 -5.55 9.26 17.70
CA ARG A 188 -5.42 7.85 17.30
C ARG A 188 -6.75 7.29 16.76
N ASP A 189 -7.84 7.50 17.47
CA ASP A 189 -9.16 7.00 17.07
C ASP A 189 -9.63 7.62 15.75
N ARG A 190 -9.37 8.92 15.53
CA ARG A 190 -9.65 9.58 14.25
C ARG A 190 -8.81 9.01 13.12
N ILE A 191 -7.54 8.73 13.33
CA ILE A 191 -6.68 8.11 12.33
C ILE A 191 -7.18 6.70 11.98
N LEU A 192 -7.48 5.89 13.00
CA LEU A 192 -8.03 4.55 12.79
C LEU A 192 -9.35 4.58 12.02
N ALA A 193 -10.22 5.55 12.30
CA ALA A 193 -11.49 5.72 11.59
C ALA A 193 -11.31 6.02 10.08
N THR A 194 -10.13 6.50 9.65
CA THR A 194 -9.79 6.68 8.23
C THR A 194 -9.18 5.43 7.57
N GLY A 195 -9.04 4.33 8.32
CA GLY A 195 -8.40 3.11 7.82
C GLY A 195 -6.87 3.18 7.79
N ASN A 196 -6.28 4.09 8.56
CA ASN A 196 -4.84 4.23 8.73
C ASN A 196 -4.42 3.89 10.15
N GLU A 197 -3.15 3.58 10.35
CA GLU A 197 -2.55 3.30 11.66
C GLU A 197 -1.51 4.37 12.00
N PRO A 198 -1.56 4.98 13.21
CA PRO A 198 -0.48 5.85 13.67
C PRO A 198 0.84 5.09 13.75
N ALA A 199 1.90 5.65 13.19
CA ALA A 199 3.22 4.99 13.11
C ALA A 199 4.37 5.97 13.39
N PRO A 200 4.36 6.71 14.51
CA PRO A 200 5.44 7.63 14.81
C PRO A 200 6.79 6.92 14.98
N THR A 201 7.83 7.51 14.42
CA THR A 201 9.20 7.00 14.45
C THR A 201 10.17 8.11 14.86
N THR A 202 11.40 7.76 15.21
CA THR A 202 12.49 8.73 15.24
C THR A 202 12.88 9.17 13.83
N PRO A 203 13.59 10.29 13.67
CA PRO A 203 14.10 10.72 12.36
C PRO A 203 15.01 9.67 11.70
N GLU A 204 15.84 8.99 12.49
CA GLU A 204 16.76 7.93 12.03
C GLU A 204 16.01 6.70 11.54
N GLU A 205 15.01 6.23 12.32
CA GLU A 205 14.16 5.09 11.94
C GLU A 205 13.38 5.41 10.66
N PHE A 206 12.85 6.64 10.55
CA PHE A 206 12.14 7.05 9.34
C PHE A 206 13.08 7.11 8.13
N GLY A 207 14.29 7.63 8.29
CA GLY A 207 15.30 7.62 7.24
C GLY A 207 15.67 6.21 6.77
N ALA A 208 15.87 5.29 7.71
CA ALA A 208 16.13 3.87 7.40
C ALA A 208 14.94 3.21 6.68
N PHE A 209 13.71 3.46 7.14
CA PHE A 209 12.49 3.00 6.50
C PHE A 209 12.40 3.46 5.04
N ILE A 210 12.61 4.75 4.77
CA ILE A 210 12.56 5.29 3.41
C ILE A 210 13.59 4.62 2.51
N LYS A 211 14.83 4.48 2.98
CA LYS A 211 15.90 3.84 2.22
C LYS A 211 15.56 2.40 1.84
N ALA A 212 14.99 1.63 2.78
CA ALA A 212 14.55 0.27 2.54
C ALA A 212 13.40 0.21 1.52
N GLU A 213 12.38 1.08 1.68
CA GLU A 213 11.24 1.14 0.77
C GLU A 213 11.64 1.54 -0.65
N VAL A 214 12.49 2.55 -0.80
CA VAL A 214 13.01 2.98 -2.12
C VAL A 214 13.74 1.81 -2.79
N SER A 215 14.63 1.14 -2.07
CA SER A 215 15.40 0.00 -2.61
C SER A 215 14.49 -1.15 -3.04
N LYS A 216 13.47 -1.46 -2.24
CA LYS A 216 12.45 -2.48 -2.54
C LYS A 216 11.71 -2.16 -3.84
N TRP A 217 11.19 -0.94 -3.96
CA TRP A 217 10.35 -0.57 -5.10
C TRP A 217 11.13 -0.38 -6.40
N ILE A 218 12.40 0.07 -6.34
CA ILE A 218 13.30 0.07 -7.51
C ILE A 218 13.50 -1.35 -8.03
N ARG A 219 13.71 -2.32 -7.12
CA ARG A 219 13.84 -3.73 -7.51
C ARG A 219 12.56 -4.24 -8.17
N VAL A 220 11.39 -3.99 -7.57
CA VAL A 220 10.08 -4.42 -8.11
C VAL A 220 9.86 -3.87 -9.52
N LEU A 221 10.11 -2.57 -9.74
CA LEU A 221 9.96 -1.95 -11.06
C LEU A 221 10.88 -2.57 -12.11
N LYS A 222 12.12 -2.90 -11.75
CA LYS A 222 13.07 -3.58 -12.64
C LYS A 222 12.61 -5.00 -12.98
N GLU A 223 12.18 -5.77 -11.98
CA GLU A 223 11.75 -7.16 -12.15
C GLU A 223 10.43 -7.29 -12.92
N SER A 224 9.53 -6.32 -12.77
CA SER A 224 8.24 -6.31 -13.45
C SER A 224 8.28 -5.76 -14.88
N ASN A 225 9.43 -5.26 -15.37
CA ASN A 225 9.54 -4.54 -16.64
C ASN A 225 8.56 -3.35 -16.76
N THR A 226 8.12 -2.80 -15.64
CA THR A 226 7.19 -1.66 -15.62
C THR A 226 7.93 -0.39 -15.98
N GLN A 227 7.69 0.13 -17.19
CA GLN A 227 8.33 1.36 -17.67
C GLN A 227 7.67 2.59 -17.03
N VAL A 228 8.51 3.47 -16.46
CA VAL A 228 8.12 4.81 -16.03
C VAL A 228 8.14 5.70 -17.27
N ASN A 229 6.98 5.94 -17.86
CA ASN A 229 6.81 6.88 -18.99
C ASN A 229 6.63 8.30 -18.49
#